data_5ac4a297a3d67e6cde5c0edf0a84289f
#
_entry.id   5ac4a297a3d67e6cde5c0edf0a84289f
#
_cell.length_a   1.000
_cell.length_b   1.000
_cell.length_c   1.000
_cell.angle_alpha   90.00
_cell.angle_beta   90.00
_cell.angle_gamma   90.00
#
_symmetry.space_group_name_H-M   'P 1'
#
loop_
_entity.id
_entity.type
_entity.pdbx_description
1 polymer ?
#
loop_
_entity_poly.entity_id
_entity_poly.type
_entity_poly.pdbx_seq_one_letter_code
_entity_poly.pdbx_strand_id
1 'polypeptide(L)'
;MRVTKRDGSFENISFDKVLQRIRKAARGLHINPDGLAQQVLAQIYDGVKTTELDELTARLAASLATTHPDWATLASVIAIGNHHKETEPSFANVMRCLSSQKNEKTGETVSYIHPNILALCADPEKAAAIEAAIDYFIDRAGLDN
;
A
#
# COMPACT_ATOMS: atom_id res chain seq x y z
N MET A 1 22.67 -7.13 3.48
CA MET A 1 21.99 -5.92 2.99
C MET A 1 20.82 -5.63 3.92
N ARG A 2 20.61 -4.38 4.29
CA ARG A 2 19.54 -3.95 5.20
C ARG A 2 18.52 -3.10 4.44
N VAL A 3 17.28 -3.14 4.90
CA VAL A 3 16.20 -2.24 4.44
C VAL A 3 15.68 -1.42 5.60
N THR A 4 15.22 -0.22 5.32
CA THR A 4 14.59 0.67 6.29
C THR A 4 13.08 0.46 6.20
N LYS A 5 12.46 0.03 7.30
CA LYS A 5 11.01 -0.11 7.41
C LYS A 5 10.32 1.27 7.53
N ARG A 6 8.99 1.28 7.38
CA ARG A 6 8.17 2.50 7.54
C ARG A 6 8.25 3.10 8.94
N ASP A 7 8.47 2.28 9.97
CA ASP A 7 8.69 2.71 11.35
C ASP A 7 10.10 3.22 11.65
N GLY A 8 10.98 3.26 10.63
CA GLY A 8 12.38 3.67 10.74
C GLY A 8 13.32 2.57 11.21
N SER A 9 12.83 1.39 11.56
CA SER A 9 13.68 0.27 11.96
C SER A 9 14.39 -0.38 10.77
N PHE A 10 15.53 -1.02 11.05
CA PHE A 10 16.31 -1.74 10.02
C PHE A 10 16.01 -3.23 10.09
N GLU A 11 15.89 -3.85 8.93
CA GLU A 11 15.76 -5.30 8.81
C GLU A 11 16.73 -5.85 7.76
N ASN A 12 17.32 -7.02 8.07
CA ASN A 12 18.12 -7.72 7.07
C ASN A 12 17.23 -8.30 5.98
N ILE A 13 17.52 -7.92 4.74
CA ILE A 13 16.87 -8.47 3.56
C ILE A 13 17.73 -9.59 2.97
N SER A 14 17.06 -10.66 2.53
CA SER A 14 17.64 -11.76 1.77
C SER A 14 16.85 -11.98 0.50
N PHE A 15 17.46 -12.67 -0.47
CA PHE A 15 16.78 -13.11 -1.70
C PHE A 15 15.46 -13.82 -1.39
N ASP A 16 15.50 -14.75 -0.43
CA ASP A 16 14.32 -15.54 -0.07
C ASP A 16 13.14 -14.68 0.43
N LYS A 17 13.43 -13.65 1.23
CA LYS A 17 12.38 -12.72 1.72
C LYS A 17 11.75 -11.93 0.58
N VAL A 18 12.55 -11.42 -0.35
CA VAL A 18 12.05 -10.70 -1.53
C VAL A 18 11.23 -11.64 -2.40
N LEU A 19 11.77 -12.82 -2.68
CA LEU A 19 11.12 -13.83 -3.50
C LEU A 19 9.78 -14.29 -2.90
N GLN A 20 9.74 -14.58 -1.60
CA GLN A 20 8.50 -14.97 -0.91
C GLN A 20 7.43 -13.87 -0.98
N ARG A 21 7.84 -12.60 -0.86
CA ARG A 21 6.94 -11.46 -0.96
C ARG A 21 6.34 -11.34 -2.36
N ILE A 22 7.17 -11.47 -3.39
CA ILE A 22 6.73 -11.44 -4.79
C ILE A 22 5.83 -12.65 -5.10
N ARG A 23 6.21 -13.85 -4.66
CA ARG A 23 5.39 -15.06 -4.83
C ARG A 23 4.03 -14.95 -4.16
N LYS A 24 3.95 -14.30 -2.98
CA LYS A 24 2.68 -14.05 -2.31
C LYS A 24 1.78 -13.12 -3.13
N ALA A 25 2.34 -12.09 -3.74
CA ALA A 25 1.61 -11.16 -4.60
C ALA A 25 1.22 -11.80 -5.95
N ALA A 26 2.05 -12.72 -6.46
CA ALA A 26 1.83 -13.45 -7.71
C ALA A 26 0.93 -14.68 -7.57
N ARG A 27 0.27 -14.86 -6.41
CA ARG A 27 -0.58 -16.05 -6.19
C ARG A 27 -1.74 -16.06 -7.20
N GLY A 28 -1.88 -17.16 -7.94
CA GLY A 28 -2.89 -17.32 -8.99
C GLY A 28 -2.47 -16.80 -10.38
N LEU A 29 -1.30 -16.19 -10.51
CA LEU A 29 -0.78 -15.71 -11.78
C LEU A 29 0.15 -16.76 -12.44
N HIS A 30 0.16 -16.80 -13.76
CA HIS A 30 0.93 -17.78 -14.57
C HIS A 30 2.29 -17.21 -14.99
N ILE A 31 3.06 -16.70 -14.03
CA ILE A 31 4.37 -16.07 -14.23
C ILE A 31 5.40 -16.66 -13.26
N ASN A 32 6.67 -16.62 -13.66
CA ASN A 32 7.77 -17.02 -12.79
C ASN A 32 8.41 -15.79 -12.12
N PRO A 33 8.21 -15.58 -10.81
CA PRO A 33 8.70 -14.40 -10.11
C PRO A 33 10.20 -14.42 -9.79
N ASP A 34 10.90 -15.53 -10.00
CA ASP A 34 12.30 -15.70 -9.57
C ASP A 34 13.23 -14.72 -10.30
N GLY A 35 13.04 -14.55 -11.62
CA GLY A 35 13.80 -13.59 -12.41
C GLY A 35 13.54 -12.14 -11.99
N LEU A 36 12.31 -11.80 -11.63
CA LEU A 36 11.98 -10.48 -11.09
C LEU A 36 12.68 -10.22 -9.76
N ALA A 37 12.70 -11.21 -8.86
CA ALA A 37 13.39 -11.09 -7.57
C ALA A 37 14.90 -10.84 -7.75
N GLN A 38 15.54 -11.48 -8.71
CA GLN A 38 16.95 -11.25 -9.05
C GLN A 38 17.17 -9.82 -9.57
N GLN A 39 16.33 -9.33 -10.48
CA GLN A 39 16.42 -7.96 -11.02
C GLN A 39 16.21 -6.91 -9.93
N VAL A 40 15.28 -7.12 -9.01
CA VAL A 40 15.06 -6.24 -7.86
C VAL A 40 16.31 -6.16 -7.00
N LEU A 41 16.87 -7.30 -6.60
CA LEU A 41 18.07 -7.35 -5.77
C LEU A 41 19.33 -6.74 -6.42
N ALA A 42 19.42 -6.82 -7.75
CA ALA A 42 20.54 -6.22 -8.49
C ALA A 42 20.48 -4.67 -8.49
N GLN A 43 19.32 -4.08 -8.22
CA GLN A 43 19.10 -2.64 -8.30
C GLN A 43 18.96 -1.95 -6.95
N ILE A 44 18.85 -2.70 -5.85
CA ILE A 44 18.73 -2.13 -4.51
C ILE A 44 20.09 -1.90 -3.85
N TYR A 45 20.14 -0.93 -2.94
CA TYR A 45 21.30 -0.56 -2.14
C TYR A 45 21.04 -0.82 -0.64
N ASP A 46 22.10 -0.82 0.16
CA ASP A 46 21.98 -1.00 1.62
C ASP A 46 21.26 0.20 2.24
N GLY A 47 20.23 -0.08 3.04
CA GLY A 47 19.40 0.95 3.66
C GLY A 47 18.20 1.40 2.85
N VAL A 48 17.94 0.83 1.65
CA VAL A 48 16.77 1.16 0.83
C VAL A 48 15.47 1.07 1.65
N LYS A 49 14.56 2.01 1.42
CA LYS A 49 13.25 1.97 2.08
C LYS A 49 12.36 0.86 1.51
N THR A 50 11.56 0.25 2.36
CA THR A 50 10.62 -0.80 1.90
C THR A 50 9.58 -0.26 0.91
N THR A 51 9.23 1.04 0.97
CA THR A 51 8.39 1.72 -0.01
C THR A 51 9.05 1.76 -1.37
N GLU A 52 10.31 2.20 -1.44
CA GLU A 52 11.10 2.24 -2.67
C GLU A 52 11.31 0.85 -3.27
N LEU A 53 11.48 -0.16 -2.40
CA LEU A 53 11.59 -1.55 -2.82
C LEU A 53 10.29 -2.05 -3.48
N ASP A 54 9.13 -1.71 -2.91
CA ASP A 54 7.82 -2.05 -3.47
C ASP A 54 7.60 -1.33 -4.81
N GLU A 55 7.91 -0.04 -4.90
CA GLU A 55 7.81 0.75 -6.13
C GLU A 55 8.73 0.22 -7.24
N LEU A 56 9.99 -0.11 -6.91
CA LEU A 56 10.93 -0.71 -7.86
C LEU A 56 10.39 -2.05 -8.37
N THR A 57 9.87 -2.89 -7.47
CA THR A 57 9.32 -4.19 -7.83
C THR A 57 8.12 -4.05 -8.77
N ALA A 58 7.19 -3.13 -8.45
CA ALA A 58 6.04 -2.85 -9.31
C ALA A 58 6.45 -2.30 -10.69
N ARG A 59 7.44 -1.41 -10.74
CA ARG A 59 7.95 -0.84 -12.00
C ARG A 59 8.61 -1.90 -12.88
N LEU A 60 9.45 -2.77 -12.29
CA LEU A 60 10.07 -3.86 -13.02
C LEU A 60 9.04 -4.88 -13.52
N ALA A 61 8.04 -5.22 -12.69
CA ALA A 61 6.94 -6.07 -13.13
C ALA A 61 6.17 -5.44 -14.29
N ALA A 62 5.83 -4.14 -14.21
CA ALA A 62 5.16 -3.42 -15.28
C ALA A 62 5.95 -3.43 -16.60
N SER A 63 7.28 -3.34 -16.55
CA SER A 63 8.11 -3.41 -17.74
C SER A 63 8.06 -4.78 -18.46
N LEU A 64 7.73 -5.84 -17.71
CA LEU A 64 7.56 -7.20 -18.26
C LEU A 64 6.15 -7.46 -18.81
N ALA A 65 5.22 -6.51 -18.70
CA ALA A 65 3.84 -6.66 -19.17
C ALA A 65 3.74 -6.93 -20.68
N THR A 66 4.75 -6.52 -21.44
CA THR A 66 4.85 -6.83 -22.88
C THR A 66 5.07 -8.32 -23.18
N THR A 67 5.58 -9.09 -22.21
CA THR A 67 5.84 -10.52 -22.35
C THR A 67 4.64 -11.38 -21.92
N HIS A 68 3.94 -10.97 -20.87
CA HIS A 68 2.73 -11.64 -20.39
C HIS A 68 1.85 -10.66 -19.59
N PRO A 69 0.51 -10.65 -19.78
CA PRO A 69 -0.39 -9.70 -19.10
C PRO A 69 -0.40 -9.84 -17.59
N ASP A 70 -0.16 -11.02 -17.03
CA ASP A 70 -0.11 -11.25 -15.59
C ASP A 70 0.98 -10.42 -14.89
N TRP A 71 1.99 -9.96 -15.60
CA TRP A 71 2.98 -9.03 -15.05
C TRP A 71 2.38 -7.66 -14.72
N ALA A 72 1.43 -7.19 -15.56
CA ALA A 72 0.70 -5.96 -15.27
C ALA A 72 -0.19 -6.12 -14.03
N THR A 73 -0.85 -7.27 -13.90
CA THR A 73 -1.64 -7.62 -12.71
C THR A 73 -0.77 -7.66 -11.45
N LEU A 74 0.40 -8.32 -11.51
CA LEU A 74 1.34 -8.34 -10.39
C LEU A 74 1.80 -6.93 -10.00
N ALA A 75 2.15 -6.09 -10.99
CA ALA A 75 2.55 -4.71 -10.75
C ALA A 75 1.46 -3.92 -10.02
N SER A 76 0.21 -4.07 -10.45
CA SER A 76 -0.95 -3.42 -9.84
C SER A 76 -1.19 -3.91 -8.40
N VAL A 77 -1.12 -5.21 -8.14
CA VAL A 77 -1.26 -5.78 -6.80
C VAL A 77 -0.20 -5.23 -5.83
N ILE A 78 1.05 -5.11 -6.29
CA ILE A 78 2.14 -4.56 -5.47
C ILE A 78 1.92 -3.06 -5.21
N ALA A 79 1.57 -2.29 -6.24
CA ALA A 79 1.35 -0.84 -6.13
C ALA A 79 0.17 -0.53 -5.20
N ILE A 80 -0.97 -1.21 -5.34
CA ILE A 80 -2.14 -1.07 -4.47
C ILE A 80 -1.78 -1.48 -3.03
N GLY A 81 -1.08 -2.59 -2.86
CA GLY A 81 -0.61 -3.04 -1.54
C GLY A 81 0.34 -2.04 -0.87
N ASN A 82 1.17 -1.32 -1.64
CA ASN A 82 2.01 -0.24 -1.14
C ASN A 82 1.16 0.96 -0.70
N HIS A 83 0.21 1.37 -1.54
CA HIS A 83 -0.71 2.46 -1.24
C HIS A 83 -1.55 2.20 0.02
N HIS A 84 -2.10 1.00 0.18
CA HIS A 84 -2.85 0.62 1.39
C HIS A 84 -2.01 0.67 2.67
N LYS A 85 -0.71 0.41 2.58
CA LYS A 85 0.20 0.51 3.74
C LYS A 85 0.57 1.95 4.10
N GLU A 86 0.41 2.88 3.18
CA GLU A 86 0.69 4.31 3.36
C GLU A 86 -0.53 5.11 3.83
N THR A 87 -1.71 4.55 3.66
CA THR A 87 -2.98 5.18 4.03
C THR A 87 -3.46 4.70 5.40
N GLU A 88 -4.19 5.57 6.10
CA GLU A 88 -4.86 5.23 7.36
C GLU A 88 -6.00 4.26 7.09
N PRO A 89 -6.02 3.06 7.71
CA PRO A 89 -7.03 2.05 7.44
C PRO A 89 -8.40 2.36 8.06
N SER A 90 -8.46 3.23 9.06
CA SER A 90 -9.71 3.55 9.77
C SER A 90 -10.38 4.78 9.18
N PHE A 91 -11.60 4.60 8.64
CA PHE A 91 -12.43 5.70 8.14
C PHE A 91 -12.67 6.77 9.21
N ALA A 92 -13.01 6.38 10.44
CA ALA A 92 -13.25 7.32 11.53
C ALA A 92 -12.00 8.15 11.88
N ASN A 93 -10.79 7.55 11.82
CA ASN A 93 -9.54 8.27 12.03
C ASN A 93 -9.28 9.28 10.92
N VAL A 94 -9.50 8.89 9.66
CA VAL A 94 -9.37 9.80 8.51
C VAL A 94 -10.31 10.99 8.66
N MET A 95 -11.59 10.77 9.01
CA MET A 95 -12.57 11.85 9.21
C MET A 95 -12.13 12.80 10.34
N ARG A 96 -11.63 12.27 11.45
CA ARG A 96 -11.07 13.09 12.55
C ARG A 96 -9.85 13.90 12.12
N CYS A 97 -8.94 13.30 11.38
CA CYS A 97 -7.75 13.97 10.86
C CYS A 97 -8.15 15.12 9.90
N LEU A 98 -9.07 14.89 8.98
CA LEU A 98 -9.57 15.90 8.03
C LEU A 98 -10.36 17.03 8.72
N SER A 99 -10.97 16.76 9.87
CA SER A 99 -11.68 17.78 10.65
C SER A 99 -10.76 18.69 11.46
N SER A 100 -9.54 18.24 11.73
CA SER A 100 -8.56 18.95 12.57
C SER A 100 -7.39 19.56 11.77
N GLN A 101 -7.53 19.67 10.45
CA GLN A 101 -6.49 20.26 9.61
C GLN A 101 -6.29 21.74 9.94
N LYS A 102 -5.01 22.17 9.95
CA LYS A 102 -4.65 23.56 10.18
C LYS A 102 -4.26 24.20 8.84
N ASN A 103 -4.77 25.40 8.62
CA ASN A 103 -4.29 26.22 7.51
C ASN A 103 -2.85 26.67 7.81
N GLU A 104 -1.91 26.28 6.96
CA GLU A 104 -0.49 26.58 7.15
C GLU A 104 -0.19 28.10 7.17
N LYS A 105 -1.04 28.91 6.50
CA LYS A 105 -0.84 30.37 6.42
C LYS A 105 -1.47 31.13 7.58
N THR A 106 -2.65 30.71 8.05
CA THR A 106 -3.41 31.42 9.10
C THR A 106 -3.31 30.77 10.47
N GLY A 107 -2.90 29.50 10.53
CA GLY A 107 -2.87 28.70 11.77
C GLY A 107 -4.26 28.30 12.28
N GLU A 108 -5.34 28.69 11.58
CA GLU A 108 -6.72 28.36 11.94
C GLU A 108 -7.03 26.92 11.62
N THR A 109 -7.86 26.28 12.47
CA THR A 109 -8.38 24.94 12.20
C THR A 109 -9.47 25.00 11.16
N VAL A 110 -9.27 24.31 10.05
CA VAL A 110 -10.25 24.18 8.96
C VAL A 110 -10.77 22.75 8.93
N SER A 111 -12.08 22.59 9.15
CA SER A 111 -12.72 21.29 9.00
C SER A 111 -13.23 21.12 7.57
N TYR A 112 -12.72 20.09 6.89
CA TYR A 112 -13.24 19.68 5.57
C TYR A 112 -14.44 18.73 5.68
N ILE A 113 -14.81 18.35 6.90
CA ILE A 113 -15.85 17.35 7.17
C ILE A 113 -17.05 18.02 7.85
N HIS A 114 -18.24 17.70 7.36
CA HIS A 114 -19.49 18.20 7.95
C HIS A 114 -19.66 17.69 9.40
N PRO A 115 -20.15 18.53 10.34
CA PRO A 115 -20.31 18.15 11.75
C PRO A 115 -21.13 16.88 11.98
N ASN A 116 -22.14 16.62 11.17
CA ASN A 116 -22.97 15.41 11.28
C ASN A 116 -22.17 14.13 11.03
N ILE A 117 -21.22 14.16 10.10
CA ILE A 117 -20.33 13.01 9.81
C ILE A 117 -19.39 12.79 10.98
N LEU A 118 -18.85 13.86 11.56
CA LEU A 118 -18.02 13.76 12.76
C LEU A 118 -18.77 13.18 13.95
N ALA A 119 -20.05 13.57 14.15
CA ALA A 119 -20.89 13.02 15.19
C ALA A 119 -21.14 11.52 15.00
N LEU A 120 -21.31 11.04 13.75
CA LEU A 120 -21.41 9.61 13.43
C LEU A 120 -20.11 8.85 13.74
N CYS A 121 -18.97 9.43 13.45
CA CYS A 121 -17.66 8.83 13.72
C CYS A 121 -17.28 8.87 15.21
N ALA A 122 -17.87 9.76 16.00
CA ALA A 122 -17.67 9.85 17.45
C ALA A 122 -18.42 8.75 18.23
N ASP A 123 -19.51 8.22 17.66
CA ASP A 123 -20.28 7.12 18.24
C ASP A 123 -19.60 5.78 17.87
N PRO A 124 -19.10 4.98 18.84
CA PRO A 124 -18.36 3.75 18.57
C PRO A 124 -19.16 2.71 17.78
N GLU A 125 -20.47 2.59 18.05
CA GLU A 125 -21.32 1.63 17.36
C GLU A 125 -21.54 2.02 15.90
N LYS A 126 -21.80 3.29 15.63
CA LYS A 126 -21.98 3.81 14.27
C LYS A 126 -20.69 3.80 13.48
N ALA A 127 -19.58 4.17 14.10
CA ALA A 127 -18.25 4.10 13.49
C ALA A 127 -17.91 2.65 13.10
N ALA A 128 -18.17 1.68 13.97
CA ALA A 128 -17.95 0.27 13.66
C ALA A 128 -18.85 -0.24 12.54
N ALA A 129 -20.11 0.21 12.49
CA ALA A 129 -21.04 -0.15 11.41
C ALA A 129 -20.62 0.42 10.05
N ILE A 130 -20.12 1.65 10.01
CA ILE A 130 -19.58 2.28 8.80
C ILE A 130 -18.33 1.52 8.36
N GLU A 131 -17.41 1.25 9.27
CA GLU A 131 -16.17 0.51 8.98
C GLU A 131 -16.45 -0.89 8.41
N ALA A 132 -17.45 -1.60 8.98
CA ALA A 132 -17.87 -2.91 8.49
C ALA A 132 -18.55 -2.87 7.11
N ALA A 133 -19.14 -1.73 6.73
CA ALA A 133 -19.78 -1.54 5.43
C ALA A 133 -18.80 -1.18 4.32
N ILE A 134 -17.56 -0.77 4.65
CA ILE A 134 -16.53 -0.43 3.69
C ILE A 134 -15.82 -1.71 3.25
N ASP A 135 -15.81 -1.97 1.94
CA ASP A 135 -15.05 -3.07 1.36
C ASP A 135 -13.68 -2.59 0.90
N TYR A 136 -12.67 -2.80 1.76
CA TYR A 136 -11.29 -2.44 1.47
C TYR A 136 -10.60 -3.38 0.45
N PHE A 137 -11.26 -4.44 0.02
CA PHE A 137 -10.73 -5.39 -0.97
C PHE A 137 -11.23 -5.13 -2.39
N ILE A 138 -12.13 -4.17 -2.58
CA ILE A 138 -12.72 -3.88 -3.90
C ILE A 138 -11.65 -3.50 -4.93
N ASP A 139 -10.58 -2.84 -4.52
CA ASP A 139 -9.46 -2.48 -5.37
C ASP A 139 -8.70 -3.72 -5.91
N ARG A 140 -8.72 -4.82 -5.15
CA ARG A 140 -8.14 -6.09 -5.57
C ARG A 140 -9.10 -6.90 -6.41
N ALA A 141 -10.38 -6.90 -6.07
CA ALA A 141 -11.42 -7.60 -6.84
C ALA A 141 -11.56 -7.04 -8.26
N GLY A 142 -11.30 -5.75 -8.47
CA GLY A 142 -11.26 -5.13 -9.79
C GLY A 142 -10.10 -5.57 -10.69
N LEU A 143 -9.12 -6.29 -10.15
CA LEU A 143 -7.98 -6.83 -10.89
C LEU A 143 -8.17 -8.31 -11.28
N ASP A 144 -9.17 -8.99 -10.69
CA ASP A 144 -9.46 -10.41 -10.91
C ASP A 144 -10.48 -10.64 -12.03
N ASN A 145 -10.92 -9.56 -12.74
CA ASN A 145 -11.84 -9.62 -13.89
C ASN A 145 -11.09 -9.27 -15.21
#